data_ed446e30dac3a61cd50d9819347d4d6f
#
_entry.id   ed446e30dac3a61cd50d9819347d4d6f
#
_cell.length_a   1.000
_cell.length_b   1.000
_cell.length_c   1.000
_cell.angle_alpha   90.00
_cell.angle_beta   90.00
_cell.angle_gamma   90.00
#
_symmetry.space_group_name_H-M   'P 1'
#
loop_
_entity.id
_entity.type
_entity.pdbx_description
1 polymer ?
#
loop_
_entity_poly.entity_id
_entity_poly.type
_entity_poly.pdbx_seq_one_letter_code
_entity_poly.pdbx_strand_id
1 'polypeptide(L)'
;MSGSVPVPAVLPPLRLVCLSHAGGSALLYRRWAQRLPRGVQVLTLELPGHGARRALSAHTEWPALLDTLLVELDGRLDAEVPFAVFGHSMGALVGFELMHALRARDGLEPVWFGASASVAPAHRKHETHWLDCTHEAMVDKLRELGGTPAALLEDRDFIDFVLPVLRADFHLCGSYPSAFGRHATARRDAATGLTAPTAPTAQRGIGREPLACPIAVFTGRDDHATARDEDVAAWRDETRGACTLHRFEGGHFYLDGAPDPVMACVATSLADALAQPVERDPV
;
A
#
# COMPACT_ATOMS: atom_id res chain seq x y z
N MET A 1 3.67 -30.72 10.27
CA MET A 1 5.09 -30.37 10.23
C MET A 1 5.30 -29.52 8.97
N SER A 2 5.17 -28.22 9.11
CA SER A 2 5.43 -27.29 8.00
C SER A 2 6.95 -27.06 7.94
N GLY A 3 7.62 -27.72 7.00
CA GLY A 3 9.04 -27.48 6.76
C GLY A 3 9.18 -26.07 6.20
N SER A 4 9.76 -25.16 6.98
CA SER A 4 10.16 -23.85 6.46
C SER A 4 11.22 -24.08 5.39
N VAL A 5 10.90 -23.73 4.14
CA VAL A 5 11.89 -23.66 3.06
C VAL A 5 12.93 -22.62 3.50
N PRO A 6 14.23 -22.96 3.52
CA PRO A 6 15.25 -22.01 3.91
C PRO A 6 15.26 -20.82 2.94
N VAL A 7 15.17 -19.61 3.48
CA VAL A 7 15.28 -18.38 2.68
C VAL A 7 16.68 -18.32 2.07
N PRO A 8 16.84 -18.15 0.75
CA PRO A 8 18.15 -18.07 0.12
C PRO A 8 18.90 -16.84 0.63
N ALA A 9 20.18 -17.00 0.94
CA ALA A 9 21.03 -15.89 1.41
C ALA A 9 21.34 -14.86 0.30
N VAL A 10 21.18 -15.24 -0.95
CA VAL A 10 21.44 -14.40 -2.14
C VAL A 10 20.31 -14.60 -3.16
N LEU A 11 19.81 -13.50 -3.70
CA LEU A 11 18.88 -13.48 -4.84
C LEU A 11 19.55 -12.83 -6.06
N PRO A 12 19.02 -13.04 -7.28
CA PRO A 12 19.34 -12.20 -8.42
C PRO A 12 19.10 -10.72 -8.09
N PRO A 13 19.74 -9.77 -8.81
CA PRO A 13 19.49 -8.35 -8.63
C PRO A 13 17.98 -8.04 -8.69
N LEU A 14 17.48 -7.35 -7.67
CA LEU A 14 16.08 -6.96 -7.54
C LEU A 14 15.99 -5.62 -6.83
N ARG A 15 15.14 -4.71 -7.32
CA ARG A 15 14.81 -3.46 -6.64
C ARG A 15 13.50 -3.62 -5.89
N LEU A 16 13.51 -3.35 -4.58
CA LEU A 16 12.32 -3.37 -3.74
C LEU A 16 11.92 -1.94 -3.37
N VAL A 17 10.90 -1.41 -4.03
CA VAL A 17 10.31 -0.10 -3.72
C VAL A 17 9.47 -0.21 -2.47
N CYS A 18 9.75 0.61 -1.45
CA CYS A 18 9.06 0.58 -0.16
C CYS A 18 8.36 1.91 0.13
N LEU A 19 7.09 1.84 0.58
CA LEU A 19 6.22 2.99 0.88
C LEU A 19 5.64 2.85 2.29
N SER A 20 5.77 3.90 3.11
CA SER A 20 5.32 3.92 4.50
C SER A 20 3.83 4.22 4.65
N HIS A 21 3.33 4.04 5.86
CA HIS A 21 1.97 4.40 6.29
C HIS A 21 1.78 5.92 6.38
N ALA A 22 0.54 6.38 6.57
CA ALA A 22 0.18 7.78 6.82
C ALA A 22 0.98 8.36 8.00
N GLY A 23 1.58 9.53 7.80
CA GLY A 23 2.48 10.17 8.78
C GLY A 23 3.83 9.48 8.95
N GLY A 24 4.05 8.32 8.32
CA GLY A 24 5.30 7.56 8.39
C GLY A 24 6.41 8.15 7.53
N SER A 25 7.58 7.52 7.55
CA SER A 25 8.72 7.92 6.75
C SER A 25 9.53 6.71 6.27
N ALA A 26 10.49 6.97 5.39
CA ALA A 26 11.45 5.98 4.90
C ALA A 26 12.21 5.26 6.02
N LEU A 27 12.26 5.84 7.23
CA LEU A 27 12.91 5.24 8.40
C LEU A 27 12.31 3.90 8.82
N LEU A 28 11.04 3.63 8.49
CA LEU A 28 10.40 2.33 8.70
C LEU A 28 11.23 1.19 8.08
N TYR A 29 11.80 1.45 6.92
CA TYR A 29 12.53 0.44 6.13
C TYR A 29 14.06 0.48 6.27
N ARG A 30 14.62 1.33 7.15
CA ARG A 30 16.07 1.55 7.27
C ARG A 30 16.90 0.29 7.53
N ARG A 31 16.30 -0.72 8.17
CA ARG A 31 16.97 -1.99 8.52
C ARG A 31 16.70 -3.11 7.50
N TRP A 32 15.83 -2.90 6.54
CA TRP A 32 15.40 -3.94 5.61
C TRP A 32 16.55 -4.44 4.73
N ALA A 33 17.37 -3.53 4.21
CA ALA A 33 18.53 -3.90 3.39
C ALA A 33 19.54 -4.82 4.10
N GLN A 34 19.58 -4.79 5.45
CA GLN A 34 20.46 -5.63 6.24
C GLN A 34 19.86 -7.01 6.55
N ARG A 35 18.56 -7.19 6.37
CA ARG A 35 17.79 -8.37 6.74
C ARG A 35 17.30 -9.17 5.53
N LEU A 36 17.16 -8.52 4.40
CA LEU A 36 16.80 -9.16 3.13
C LEU A 36 18.01 -9.84 2.50
N PRO A 37 17.80 -10.86 1.64
CA PRO A 37 18.88 -11.52 0.91
C PRO A 37 19.75 -10.53 0.14
N ARG A 38 21.04 -10.87 -0.03
CA ARG A 38 21.92 -10.11 -0.93
C ARG A 38 21.36 -10.12 -2.35
N GLY A 39 21.49 -9.01 -3.05
CA GLY A 39 20.89 -8.76 -4.36
C GLY A 39 19.60 -7.94 -4.30
N VAL A 40 18.91 -7.89 -3.15
CA VAL A 40 17.75 -7.00 -2.99
C VAL A 40 18.22 -5.59 -2.63
N GLN A 41 18.01 -4.65 -3.54
CA GLN A 41 18.21 -3.22 -3.31
C GLN A 41 16.91 -2.60 -2.81
N VAL A 42 16.88 -2.13 -1.57
CA VAL A 42 15.73 -1.43 -1.00
C VAL A 42 15.73 0.03 -1.45
N LEU A 43 14.68 0.43 -2.14
CA LEU A 43 14.42 1.80 -2.61
C LEU A 43 13.24 2.37 -1.81
N THR A 44 13.53 3.11 -0.73
CA THR A 44 12.48 3.78 0.03
C THR A 44 12.06 5.07 -0.67
N LEU A 45 10.75 5.25 -0.88
CA LEU A 45 10.18 6.50 -1.36
C LEU A 45 9.71 7.35 -0.17
N GLU A 46 10.17 8.58 -0.13
CA GLU A 46 9.78 9.54 0.90
C GLU A 46 8.75 10.51 0.31
N LEU A 47 7.54 10.50 0.83
CA LEU A 47 6.49 11.39 0.34
C LEU A 47 6.79 12.85 0.71
N PRO A 48 6.38 13.85 -0.11
CA PRO A 48 6.40 15.25 0.30
C PRO A 48 5.67 15.46 1.62
N GLY A 49 6.21 16.28 2.50
CA GLY A 49 5.70 16.48 3.86
C GLY A 49 6.27 15.49 4.90
N HIS A 50 6.99 14.43 4.47
CA HIS A 50 7.46 13.36 5.36
C HIS A 50 8.99 13.36 5.53
N GLY A 51 9.45 12.86 6.65
CA GLY A 51 10.85 12.56 6.92
C GLY A 51 11.84 13.62 6.43
N ALA A 52 12.74 13.27 5.53
CA ALA A 52 13.72 14.17 4.94
C ALA A 52 13.07 15.23 4.02
N ARG A 53 11.84 14.99 3.54
CA ARG A 53 11.08 15.90 2.66
C ARG A 53 10.01 16.71 3.39
N ARG A 54 10.07 16.78 4.72
CA ARG A 54 9.07 17.48 5.56
C ARG A 54 8.90 18.97 5.26
N ALA A 55 9.89 19.61 4.64
CA ALA A 55 9.80 21.01 4.23
C ALA A 55 8.93 21.23 2.97
N LEU A 56 8.58 20.16 2.26
CA LEU A 56 7.68 20.23 1.12
C LEU A 56 6.23 20.06 1.59
N SER A 57 5.29 20.70 0.90
CA SER A 57 3.87 20.50 1.19
C SER A 57 3.45 19.07 0.87
N ALA A 58 2.69 18.45 1.77
CA ALA A 58 2.05 17.17 1.52
C ALA A 58 1.01 17.31 0.40
N HIS A 59 0.90 16.29 -0.46
CA HIS A 59 -0.13 16.25 -1.49
C HIS A 59 -1.48 15.85 -0.89
N THR A 60 -2.55 16.46 -1.41
CA THR A 60 -3.94 16.11 -1.10
C THR A 60 -4.68 15.50 -2.28
N GLU A 61 -4.04 15.46 -3.44
CA GLU A 61 -4.61 14.94 -4.67
C GLU A 61 -3.78 13.79 -5.23
N TRP A 62 -4.45 12.69 -5.61
CA TRP A 62 -3.81 11.48 -6.11
C TRP A 62 -2.93 11.70 -7.35
N PRO A 63 -3.38 12.44 -8.40
CA PRO A 63 -2.55 12.66 -9.58
C PRO A 63 -1.23 13.35 -9.24
N ALA A 64 -1.27 14.41 -8.43
CA ALA A 64 -0.07 15.16 -8.05
C ALA A 64 0.91 14.32 -7.22
N LEU A 65 0.41 13.44 -6.34
CA LEU A 65 1.23 12.49 -5.60
C LEU A 65 1.91 11.50 -6.54
N LEU A 66 1.14 10.87 -7.43
CA LEU A 66 1.67 9.87 -8.36
C LEU A 66 2.70 10.47 -9.31
N ASP A 67 2.44 11.66 -9.89
CA ASP A 67 3.38 12.36 -10.76
C ASP A 67 4.71 12.63 -10.04
N THR A 68 4.65 13.06 -8.77
CA THR A 68 5.84 13.28 -7.95
C THR A 68 6.65 12.00 -7.74
N LEU A 69 5.98 10.88 -7.46
CA LEU A 69 6.64 9.59 -7.23
C LEU A 69 7.21 9.00 -8.53
N LEU A 70 6.51 9.17 -9.65
CA LEU A 70 7.02 8.76 -10.96
C LEU A 70 8.31 9.50 -11.31
N VAL A 71 8.37 10.82 -11.09
CA VAL A 71 9.59 11.62 -11.29
C VAL A 71 10.72 11.16 -10.36
N GLU A 72 10.41 10.81 -9.11
CA GLU A 72 11.42 10.31 -8.17
C GLU A 72 12.00 8.95 -8.61
N LEU A 73 11.23 8.15 -9.32
CA LEU A 73 11.67 6.84 -9.84
C LEU A 73 12.37 6.92 -11.20
N ASP A 74 12.36 8.08 -11.87
CA ASP A 74 13.03 8.25 -13.15
C ASP A 74 14.52 7.88 -13.06
N GLY A 75 14.97 6.97 -13.94
CA GLY A 75 16.33 6.45 -13.95
C GLY A 75 16.68 5.52 -12.76
N ARG A 76 15.74 5.27 -11.83
CA ARG A 76 15.94 4.32 -10.72
C ARG A 76 15.31 2.95 -10.98
N LEU A 77 14.35 2.87 -11.89
CA LEU A 77 13.77 1.64 -12.41
C LEU A 77 14.03 1.56 -13.92
N ASP A 78 14.27 0.36 -14.40
CA ASP A 78 14.47 0.03 -15.82
C ASP A 78 14.00 -1.40 -16.08
N ALA A 79 13.98 -1.79 -17.36
CA ALA A 79 13.54 -3.13 -17.76
C ALA A 79 14.60 -4.23 -17.55
N GLU A 80 15.85 -3.86 -17.22
CA GLU A 80 16.96 -4.81 -17.08
C GLU A 80 16.98 -5.47 -15.70
N VAL A 81 16.65 -4.70 -14.64
CA VAL A 81 16.59 -5.20 -13.27
C VAL A 81 15.14 -5.22 -12.80
N PRO A 82 14.59 -6.42 -12.51
CA PRO A 82 13.22 -6.53 -12.02
C PRO A 82 13.01 -5.71 -10.76
N PHE A 83 11.77 -5.24 -10.57
CA PHE A 83 11.39 -4.55 -9.34
C PHE A 83 10.15 -5.18 -8.70
N ALA A 84 10.08 -5.01 -7.39
CA ALA A 84 8.94 -5.37 -6.55
C ALA A 84 8.51 -4.15 -5.74
N VAL A 85 7.30 -4.17 -5.21
CA VAL A 85 6.77 -3.09 -4.38
C VAL A 85 6.29 -3.65 -3.05
N PHE A 86 6.57 -2.97 -1.95
CA PHE A 86 6.00 -3.23 -0.64
C PHE A 86 5.46 -1.94 -0.06
N GLY A 87 4.18 -1.94 0.29
CA GLY A 87 3.54 -0.79 0.93
C GLY A 87 2.85 -1.17 2.23
N HIS A 88 2.96 -0.31 3.25
CA HIS A 88 2.28 -0.49 4.53
C HIS A 88 1.16 0.52 4.70
N SER A 89 -0.07 0.08 5.00
CA SER A 89 -1.26 0.90 5.21
C SER A 89 -1.53 1.81 3.99
N MET A 90 -1.46 3.13 4.13
CA MET A 90 -1.54 4.08 3.01
C MET A 90 -0.53 3.72 1.91
N GLY A 91 0.70 3.33 2.28
CA GLY A 91 1.74 2.93 1.33
C GLY A 91 1.35 1.75 0.43
N ALA A 92 0.46 0.87 0.88
CA ALA A 92 -0.08 -0.21 0.04
C ALA A 92 -0.97 0.35 -1.08
N LEU A 93 -1.81 1.35 -0.79
CA LEU A 93 -2.63 2.00 -1.81
C LEU A 93 -1.78 2.82 -2.78
N VAL A 94 -0.83 3.61 -2.24
CA VAL A 94 0.10 4.40 -3.05
C VAL A 94 0.93 3.50 -3.96
N GLY A 95 1.48 2.40 -3.42
CA GLY A 95 2.23 1.42 -4.19
C GLY A 95 1.41 0.78 -5.30
N PHE A 96 0.16 0.42 -5.00
CA PHE A 96 -0.76 -0.16 -5.97
C PHE A 96 -1.04 0.80 -7.14
N GLU A 97 -1.35 2.06 -6.86
CA GLU A 97 -1.58 3.05 -7.91
C GLU A 97 -0.31 3.42 -8.68
N LEU A 98 0.83 3.47 -7.98
CA LEU A 98 2.14 3.72 -8.60
C LEU A 98 2.52 2.63 -9.61
N MET A 99 2.26 1.35 -9.31
CA MET A 99 2.49 0.26 -10.26
C MET A 99 1.64 0.40 -11.52
N HIS A 100 0.38 0.76 -11.38
CA HIS A 100 -0.49 1.04 -12.53
C HIS A 100 -0.01 2.25 -13.35
N ALA A 101 0.49 3.29 -12.67
CA ALA A 101 1.02 4.47 -13.33
C ALA A 101 2.34 4.16 -14.08
N LEU A 102 3.25 3.36 -13.49
CA LEU A 102 4.48 2.88 -14.15
C LEU A 102 4.17 2.02 -15.38
N ARG A 103 3.18 1.11 -15.27
CA ARG A 103 2.71 0.34 -16.41
C ARG A 103 2.20 1.24 -17.53
N ALA A 104 1.38 2.22 -17.20
CA ALA A 104 0.76 3.11 -18.19
C ALA A 104 1.77 4.06 -18.86
N ARG A 105 2.76 4.57 -18.10
CA ARG A 105 3.75 5.53 -18.58
C ARG A 105 4.93 4.86 -19.30
N ASP A 106 5.48 3.80 -18.67
CA ASP A 106 6.78 3.23 -19.02
C ASP A 106 6.70 1.77 -19.50
N GLY A 107 5.51 1.14 -19.41
CA GLY A 107 5.35 -0.30 -19.68
C GLY A 107 6.06 -1.20 -18.65
N LEU A 108 6.43 -0.66 -17.48
CA LEU A 108 7.12 -1.39 -16.43
C LEU A 108 6.13 -2.17 -15.55
N GLU A 109 6.38 -3.47 -15.39
CA GLU A 109 5.57 -4.36 -14.55
C GLU A 109 6.39 -4.87 -13.36
N PRO A 110 5.83 -4.83 -12.14
CA PRO A 110 6.50 -5.41 -10.99
C PRO A 110 6.50 -6.95 -11.06
N VAL A 111 7.48 -7.58 -10.45
CA VAL A 111 7.49 -9.04 -10.29
C VAL A 111 6.74 -9.51 -9.05
N TRP A 112 6.47 -8.63 -8.10
CA TRP A 112 5.77 -8.94 -6.87
C TRP A 112 5.23 -7.68 -6.19
N PHE A 113 4.09 -7.82 -5.48
CA PHE A 113 3.54 -6.79 -4.62
C PHE A 113 3.22 -7.30 -3.22
N GLY A 114 3.72 -6.61 -2.20
CA GLY A 114 3.38 -6.80 -0.80
C GLY A 114 2.41 -5.72 -0.31
N ALA A 115 1.15 -6.09 -0.10
CA ALA A 115 0.11 -5.22 0.45
C ALA A 115 -0.02 -5.45 1.95
N SER A 116 0.51 -4.53 2.77
CA SER A 116 0.59 -4.68 4.22
C SER A 116 -0.39 -3.75 4.94
N ALA A 117 -1.13 -4.28 5.92
CA ALA A 117 -2.08 -3.55 6.78
C ALA A 117 -3.10 -2.69 5.99
N SER A 118 -3.59 -3.19 4.87
CA SER A 118 -4.55 -2.48 4.02
C SER A 118 -5.61 -3.41 3.46
N VAL A 119 -6.86 -2.98 3.54
CA VAL A 119 -7.96 -3.63 2.81
C VAL A 119 -7.81 -3.40 1.32
N ALA A 120 -8.38 -4.29 0.52
CA ALA A 120 -8.35 -4.17 -0.93
C ALA A 120 -8.99 -2.86 -1.41
N PRO A 121 -8.56 -2.31 -2.55
CA PRO A 121 -9.07 -1.06 -3.12
C PRO A 121 -10.60 -0.96 -3.19
N ALA A 122 -11.27 -2.04 -3.57
CA ALA A 122 -12.74 -2.09 -3.70
C ALA A 122 -13.48 -1.98 -2.35
N HIS A 123 -12.81 -2.25 -1.23
CA HIS A 123 -13.36 -2.24 0.12
C HIS A 123 -12.99 -0.98 0.92
N ARG A 124 -12.32 0.00 0.27
CA ARG A 124 -12.00 1.28 0.91
C ARG A 124 -13.25 2.09 1.18
N LYS A 125 -13.32 2.64 2.38
CA LYS A 125 -14.41 3.56 2.77
C LYS A 125 -14.13 4.96 2.23
N HIS A 126 -15.17 5.64 1.79
CA HIS A 126 -15.10 7.04 1.40
C HIS A 126 -15.25 7.95 2.62
N GLU A 127 -14.21 8.74 2.90
CA GLU A 127 -14.14 9.65 4.04
C GLU A 127 -13.59 11.01 3.59
N THR A 128 -14.36 12.09 3.70
CA THR A 128 -14.00 13.40 3.15
C THR A 128 -13.66 14.46 4.19
N HIS A 129 -13.81 14.14 5.48
CA HIS A 129 -13.70 15.10 6.59
C HIS A 129 -12.27 15.37 7.08
N TRP A 130 -11.28 14.62 6.58
CA TRP A 130 -9.94 14.65 7.18
C TRP A 130 -9.19 15.96 7.00
N LEU A 131 -9.36 16.69 5.91
CA LEU A 131 -8.68 17.99 5.71
C LEU A 131 -9.06 19.01 6.77
N ASP A 132 -10.31 18.98 7.22
CA ASP A 132 -10.87 19.93 8.17
C ASP A 132 -11.12 19.29 9.55
N CYS A 133 -10.64 18.06 9.79
CA CYS A 133 -10.86 17.39 11.07
C CYS A 133 -10.24 18.17 12.23
N THR A 134 -10.88 18.10 13.41
CA THR A 134 -10.35 18.73 14.61
C THR A 134 -9.10 18.01 15.11
N HIS A 135 -8.35 18.67 15.99
CA HIS A 135 -7.24 18.08 16.72
C HIS A 135 -7.67 16.80 17.46
N GLU A 136 -8.78 16.88 18.18
CA GLU A 136 -9.34 15.78 18.97
C GLU A 136 -9.70 14.57 18.07
N ALA A 137 -10.36 14.82 16.93
CA ALA A 137 -10.71 13.75 15.98
C ALA A 137 -9.48 13.04 15.45
N MET A 138 -8.38 13.77 15.17
CA MET A 138 -7.12 13.16 14.74
C MET A 138 -6.48 12.34 15.87
N VAL A 139 -6.44 12.87 17.09
CA VAL A 139 -5.91 12.15 18.27
C VAL A 139 -6.69 10.85 18.51
N ASP A 140 -8.02 10.90 18.39
CA ASP A 140 -8.87 9.71 18.54
C ASP A 140 -8.56 8.67 17.43
N LYS A 141 -8.34 9.12 16.19
CA LYS A 141 -7.96 8.24 15.10
C LYS A 141 -6.59 7.59 15.31
N LEU A 142 -5.61 8.35 15.77
CA LEU A 142 -4.28 7.82 16.09
C LEU A 142 -4.33 6.81 17.25
N ARG A 143 -5.20 7.07 18.24
CA ARG A 143 -5.43 6.15 19.36
C ARG A 143 -6.09 4.85 18.91
N GLU A 144 -7.09 4.95 18.02
CA GLU A 144 -7.76 3.78 17.40
C GLU A 144 -6.76 2.89 16.63
N LEU A 145 -5.88 3.50 15.83
CA LEU A 145 -4.88 2.77 15.05
C LEU A 145 -3.76 2.20 15.94
N GLY A 146 -3.48 2.80 17.06
CA GLY A 146 -2.34 2.46 17.91
C GLY A 146 -1.00 2.95 17.33
N GLY A 147 0.12 2.46 17.87
CA GLY A 147 1.47 2.79 17.39
C GLY A 147 2.02 4.13 17.86
N THR A 148 1.18 5.10 18.22
CA THR A 148 1.63 6.37 18.81
C THR A 148 1.58 6.29 20.34
N PRO A 149 2.71 6.50 21.05
CA PRO A 149 2.74 6.51 22.51
C PRO A 149 1.76 7.52 23.11
N ALA A 150 1.09 7.15 24.21
CA ALA A 150 0.10 8.00 24.86
C ALA A 150 0.65 9.39 25.21
N ALA A 151 1.88 9.48 25.69
CA ALA A 151 2.54 10.74 26.00
C ALA A 151 2.66 11.68 24.79
N LEU A 152 2.83 11.15 23.58
CA LEU A 152 2.85 11.96 22.36
C LEU A 152 1.43 12.36 21.92
N LEU A 153 0.42 11.53 22.19
CA LEU A 153 -0.98 11.89 21.93
C LEU A 153 -1.50 13.01 22.86
N GLU A 154 -0.89 13.18 24.03
CA GLU A 154 -1.17 14.24 25.01
C GLU A 154 -0.33 15.50 24.76
N ASP A 155 0.74 15.40 23.95
CA ASP A 155 1.62 16.53 23.61
C ASP A 155 1.01 17.31 22.43
N ARG A 156 0.49 18.50 22.76
CA ARG A 156 -0.18 19.36 21.78
C ARG A 156 0.79 19.86 20.70
N ASP A 157 2.01 20.20 21.07
CA ASP A 157 3.00 20.72 20.12
C ASP A 157 3.40 19.62 19.11
N PHE A 158 3.52 18.39 19.58
CA PHE A 158 3.74 17.23 18.71
C PHE A 158 2.55 17.02 17.75
N ILE A 159 1.31 17.04 18.25
CA ILE A 159 0.15 16.85 17.39
C ILE A 159 0.00 18.00 16.39
N ASP A 160 0.16 19.25 16.81
CA ASP A 160 0.10 20.42 15.91
C ASP A 160 1.19 20.32 14.81
N PHE A 161 2.35 19.76 15.14
CA PHE A 161 3.42 19.52 14.17
C PHE A 161 3.08 18.45 13.12
N VAL A 162 2.46 17.31 13.52
CA VAL A 162 2.15 16.21 12.61
C VAL A 162 0.80 16.34 11.91
N LEU A 163 -0.12 17.13 12.47
CA LEU A 163 -1.50 17.26 12.01
C LEU A 163 -1.63 17.64 10.51
N PRO A 164 -0.86 18.59 9.95
CA PRO A 164 -1.01 18.94 8.55
C PRO A 164 -0.74 17.78 7.60
N VAL A 165 0.30 16.99 7.87
CA VAL A 165 0.64 15.84 7.02
C VAL A 165 -0.37 14.70 7.22
N LEU A 166 -0.79 14.44 8.44
CA LEU A 166 -1.80 13.42 8.73
C LEU A 166 -3.15 13.73 8.08
N ARG A 167 -3.59 14.99 8.10
CA ARG A 167 -4.79 15.44 7.40
C ARG A 167 -4.73 15.14 5.91
N ALA A 168 -3.61 15.46 5.27
CA ALA A 168 -3.39 15.19 3.85
C ALA A 168 -3.42 13.68 3.55
N ASP A 169 -2.71 12.89 4.33
CA ASP A 169 -2.60 11.45 4.13
C ASP A 169 -3.94 10.72 4.35
N PHE A 170 -4.64 11.03 5.43
CA PHE A 170 -5.97 10.46 5.66
C PHE A 170 -6.99 10.93 4.63
N HIS A 171 -6.86 12.17 4.15
CA HIS A 171 -7.70 12.65 3.05
C HIS A 171 -7.44 11.85 1.75
N LEU A 172 -6.19 11.60 1.39
CA LEU A 172 -5.86 10.73 0.26
C LEU A 172 -6.47 9.33 0.44
N CYS A 173 -6.29 8.73 1.61
CA CYS A 173 -6.89 7.42 1.90
C CYS A 173 -8.43 7.44 1.78
N GLY A 174 -9.08 8.46 2.31
CA GLY A 174 -10.53 8.59 2.31
C GLY A 174 -11.13 9.00 0.96
N SER A 175 -10.40 9.78 0.15
CA SER A 175 -10.81 10.17 -1.19
C SER A 175 -10.56 9.11 -2.26
N TYR A 176 -9.82 8.06 -1.92
CA TYR A 176 -9.43 6.99 -2.84
C TYR A 176 -10.60 6.40 -3.66
N PRO A 177 -11.76 6.02 -3.07
CA PRO A 177 -12.87 5.48 -3.85
C PRO A 177 -13.37 6.44 -4.92
N SER A 178 -13.39 7.75 -4.64
CA SER A 178 -13.80 8.77 -5.61
C SER A 178 -12.78 9.01 -6.71
N ALA A 179 -11.49 9.00 -6.34
CA ALA A 179 -10.38 9.26 -7.27
C ALA A 179 -10.27 8.18 -8.36
N PHE A 180 -10.56 6.92 -8.01
CA PHE A 180 -10.35 5.77 -8.91
C PHE A 180 -11.64 5.04 -9.31
N GLY A 181 -12.83 5.58 -8.97
CA GLY A 181 -14.11 5.05 -9.42
C GLY A 181 -14.47 3.66 -8.89
N ARG A 182 -13.83 3.23 -7.81
CA ARG A 182 -14.05 1.91 -7.21
C ARG A 182 -15.18 1.95 -6.18
N HIS A 183 -16.37 2.28 -6.60
CA HIS A 183 -17.53 2.03 -5.77
C HIS A 183 -17.80 0.53 -5.77
N ALA A 184 -17.92 -0.04 -4.56
CA ALA A 184 -18.42 -1.39 -4.38
C ALA A 184 -19.64 -1.57 -5.30
N THR A 185 -19.56 -2.53 -6.21
CA THR A 185 -20.72 -2.92 -7.00
C THR A 185 -21.78 -3.31 -6.00
N ALA A 186 -22.84 -2.50 -5.91
CA ALA A 186 -24.01 -2.84 -5.13
C ALA A 186 -24.38 -4.26 -5.55
N ARG A 187 -24.46 -5.20 -4.57
CA ARG A 187 -25.03 -6.51 -4.79
C ARG A 187 -26.34 -6.30 -5.54
N ARG A 188 -26.44 -6.84 -6.74
CA ARG A 188 -27.70 -6.96 -7.42
C ARG A 188 -28.58 -7.87 -6.55
N ASP A 189 -29.42 -7.26 -5.74
CA ASP A 189 -30.54 -7.96 -5.19
C ASP A 189 -31.46 -8.34 -6.36
N ALA A 190 -31.45 -9.61 -6.69
CA ALA A 190 -32.30 -10.21 -7.75
C ALA A 190 -33.75 -10.32 -7.28
N ALA A 191 -34.33 -9.27 -6.72
CA ALA A 191 -35.72 -9.28 -6.29
C ALA A 191 -36.35 -7.90 -6.20
N THR A 192 -36.29 -7.05 -7.22
CA THR A 192 -37.35 -6.05 -7.49
C THR A 192 -37.01 -5.32 -8.80
N GLY A 193 -37.75 -5.63 -9.83
CA GLY A 193 -37.68 -4.94 -11.11
C GLY A 193 -38.34 -3.54 -11.05
N LEU A 194 -37.60 -2.56 -10.53
CA LEU A 194 -37.97 -1.15 -10.71
C LEU A 194 -36.79 -0.40 -11.33
N THR A 195 -37.02 0.11 -12.54
CA THR A 195 -36.17 1.05 -13.23
C THR A 195 -36.20 2.39 -12.52
N ALA A 196 -35.06 2.80 -11.91
CA ALA A 196 -34.89 4.16 -11.41
C ALA A 196 -34.24 5.06 -12.48
N PRO A 197 -34.46 6.38 -12.45
CA PRO A 197 -34.17 7.29 -13.55
C PRO A 197 -32.69 7.52 -13.76
N THR A 198 -32.31 7.68 -15.01
CA THR A 198 -30.98 7.96 -15.53
C THR A 198 -30.35 9.19 -14.87
N ALA A 199 -29.36 8.97 -14.03
CA ALA A 199 -28.45 10.01 -13.57
C ALA A 199 -27.30 10.18 -14.59
N PRO A 200 -26.66 11.37 -14.69
CA PRO A 200 -25.76 11.73 -15.77
C PRO A 200 -24.53 10.81 -15.79
N THR A 201 -24.07 10.54 -16.99
CA THR A 201 -22.96 9.67 -17.36
C THR A 201 -21.69 10.01 -16.56
N ALA A 202 -21.54 9.43 -15.36
CA ALA A 202 -20.26 9.35 -14.70
C ALA A 202 -19.37 8.46 -15.58
N GLN A 203 -18.24 8.98 -16.01
CA GLN A 203 -17.23 8.24 -16.74
C GLN A 203 -17.03 6.89 -16.07
N ARG A 204 -17.42 5.82 -16.77
CA ARG A 204 -17.08 4.46 -16.35
C ARG A 204 -15.58 4.45 -16.16
N GLY A 205 -15.12 4.25 -14.93
CA GLY A 205 -13.73 3.92 -14.67
C GLY A 205 -13.38 2.81 -15.65
N ILE A 206 -12.47 3.09 -16.57
CA ILE A 206 -11.93 2.11 -17.51
C ILE A 206 -11.49 0.96 -16.64
N GLY A 207 -12.05 -0.24 -16.82
CA GLY A 207 -11.71 -1.41 -16.05
C GLY A 207 -10.21 -1.60 -16.15
N ARG A 208 -9.48 -1.20 -15.10
CA ARG A 208 -8.04 -1.42 -15.04
C ARG A 208 -7.81 -2.90 -15.03
N GLU A 209 -6.94 -3.37 -15.89
CA GLU A 209 -6.50 -4.76 -15.85
C GLU A 209 -5.77 -5.04 -14.53
N PRO A 210 -6.09 -6.15 -13.86
CA PRO A 210 -5.36 -6.56 -12.66
C PRO A 210 -3.85 -6.63 -12.92
N LEU A 211 -3.05 -6.54 -11.86
CA LEU A 211 -1.61 -6.73 -11.95
C LEU A 211 -1.30 -8.14 -12.47
N ALA A 212 -0.21 -8.30 -13.22
CA ALA A 212 0.24 -9.63 -13.66
C ALA A 212 0.99 -10.38 -12.54
N CYS A 213 1.63 -9.65 -11.63
CA CYS A 213 2.47 -10.20 -10.57
C CYS A 213 1.66 -10.78 -9.41
N PRO A 214 2.20 -11.75 -8.65
CA PRO A 214 1.60 -12.21 -7.41
C PRO A 214 1.50 -11.08 -6.37
N ILE A 215 0.43 -11.15 -5.56
CA ILE A 215 0.20 -10.27 -4.40
C ILE A 215 0.32 -11.08 -3.12
N ALA A 216 1.14 -10.62 -2.18
CA ALA A 216 1.15 -11.12 -0.82
C ALA A 216 0.51 -10.07 0.11
N VAL A 217 -0.54 -10.47 0.82
CA VAL A 217 -1.26 -9.61 1.76
C VAL A 217 -0.75 -9.90 3.16
N PHE A 218 -0.40 -8.87 3.90
CA PHE A 218 0.17 -8.96 5.25
C PHE A 218 -0.74 -8.24 6.24
N THR A 219 -1.13 -8.88 7.34
CA THR A 219 -1.99 -8.27 8.36
C THR A 219 -1.51 -8.59 9.77
N GLY A 220 -1.76 -7.68 10.70
CA GLY A 220 -1.68 -7.95 12.13
C GLY A 220 -2.95 -8.66 12.61
N ARG A 221 -2.83 -9.61 13.55
CA ARG A 221 -4.00 -10.34 14.11
C ARG A 221 -4.94 -9.42 14.88
N ASP A 222 -4.39 -8.39 15.52
CA ASP A 222 -5.10 -7.42 16.33
C ASP A 222 -5.36 -6.10 15.58
N ASP A 223 -5.12 -6.06 14.25
CA ASP A 223 -5.37 -4.89 13.43
C ASP A 223 -6.86 -4.77 13.09
N HIS A 224 -7.56 -3.87 13.78
CA HIS A 224 -8.98 -3.59 13.55
C HIS A 224 -9.28 -3.08 12.13
N ALA A 225 -8.32 -2.42 11.48
CA ALA A 225 -8.49 -1.90 10.12
C ALA A 225 -8.56 -3.00 9.06
N THR A 226 -7.99 -4.19 9.36
CA THR A 226 -7.95 -5.35 8.46
C THR A 226 -8.62 -6.59 9.09
N ALA A 227 -9.50 -6.40 10.08
CA ALA A 227 -10.12 -7.49 10.85
C ALA A 227 -11.10 -8.35 10.03
N ARG A 228 -11.69 -7.79 8.97
CA ARG A 228 -12.65 -8.54 8.12
C ARG A 228 -11.89 -9.28 7.02
N ASP A 229 -11.97 -10.60 7.09
CA ASP A 229 -11.28 -11.48 6.13
C ASP A 229 -11.66 -11.19 4.67
N GLU A 230 -12.93 -10.87 4.41
CA GLU A 230 -13.43 -10.54 3.07
C GLU A 230 -12.78 -9.29 2.49
N ASP A 231 -12.49 -8.27 3.31
CA ASP A 231 -11.92 -7.00 2.88
C ASP A 231 -10.45 -7.16 2.45
N VAL A 232 -9.71 -8.06 3.10
CA VAL A 232 -8.32 -8.35 2.73
C VAL A 232 -8.20 -9.43 1.67
N ALA A 233 -9.10 -10.42 1.66
CA ALA A 233 -9.13 -11.46 0.63
C ALA A 233 -9.44 -10.90 -0.76
N ALA A 234 -10.15 -9.77 -0.84
CA ALA A 234 -10.50 -9.10 -2.09
C ALA A 234 -9.27 -8.55 -2.87
N TRP A 235 -8.07 -8.51 -2.27
CA TRP A 235 -6.83 -8.27 -3.02
C TRP A 235 -6.61 -9.28 -4.15
N ARG A 236 -7.23 -10.46 -4.04
CA ARG A 236 -7.19 -11.46 -5.11
C ARG A 236 -7.74 -10.96 -6.44
N ASP A 237 -8.72 -10.07 -6.40
CA ASP A 237 -9.35 -9.52 -7.61
C ASP A 237 -8.46 -8.48 -8.30
N GLU A 238 -7.40 -8.04 -7.64
CA GLU A 238 -6.46 -7.05 -8.14
C GLU A 238 -5.24 -7.67 -8.83
N THR A 239 -5.18 -8.99 -8.94
CA THR A 239 -4.10 -9.69 -9.65
C THR A 239 -4.58 -10.88 -10.46
N ARG A 240 -3.89 -11.15 -11.58
CA ARG A 240 -3.99 -12.42 -12.33
C ARG A 240 -3.06 -13.50 -11.78
N GLY A 241 -2.06 -13.09 -10.99
CA GLY A 241 -1.12 -13.99 -10.32
C GLY A 241 -1.70 -14.64 -9.06
N ALA A 242 -0.85 -15.28 -8.29
CA ALA A 242 -1.22 -15.83 -6.98
C ALA A 242 -1.50 -14.70 -5.98
N CYS A 243 -2.48 -14.92 -5.09
CA CYS A 243 -2.72 -14.04 -3.94
C CYS A 243 -2.63 -14.86 -2.66
N THR A 244 -1.73 -14.47 -1.75
CA THR A 244 -1.49 -15.14 -0.47
C THR A 244 -1.78 -14.20 0.69
N LEU A 245 -2.28 -14.74 1.83
CA LEU A 245 -2.56 -13.95 3.04
C LEU A 245 -1.68 -14.45 4.18
N HIS A 246 -0.93 -13.53 4.80
CA HIS A 246 -0.03 -13.76 5.92
C HIS A 246 -0.47 -12.95 7.13
N ARG A 247 -0.57 -13.60 8.30
CA ARG A 247 -1.00 -12.97 9.55
C ARG A 247 0.11 -13.03 10.57
N PHE A 248 0.42 -11.88 11.18
CA PHE A 248 1.46 -11.72 12.18
C PHE A 248 0.85 -11.29 13.51
N GLU A 249 1.56 -11.54 14.60
CA GLU A 249 1.14 -11.04 15.91
C GLU A 249 1.26 -9.50 15.96
N GLY A 250 0.31 -8.86 16.62
CA GLY A 250 0.25 -7.41 16.80
C GLY A 250 -0.87 -6.73 16.02
N GLY A 251 -1.00 -5.42 16.25
CA GLY A 251 -1.99 -4.54 15.63
C GLY A 251 -1.54 -3.96 14.29
N HIS A 252 -2.05 -2.76 13.97
CA HIS A 252 -1.77 -2.09 12.69
C HIS A 252 -0.26 -1.91 12.39
N PHE A 253 0.55 -1.66 13.42
CA PHE A 253 2.00 -1.41 13.29
C PHE A 253 2.87 -2.63 13.64
N TYR A 254 2.39 -3.85 13.33
CA TYR A 254 3.11 -5.10 13.60
C TYR A 254 4.53 -5.17 12.99
N LEU A 255 4.82 -4.34 11.99
CA LEU A 255 6.15 -4.22 11.41
C LEU A 255 7.20 -3.73 12.42
N ASP A 256 6.79 -2.91 13.39
CA ASP A 256 7.70 -2.36 14.41
C ASP A 256 8.02 -3.37 15.50
N GLY A 257 7.06 -4.26 15.85
CA GLY A 257 7.17 -5.21 16.95
C GLY A 257 7.86 -6.53 16.61
N ALA A 258 7.70 -7.04 15.39
CA ALA A 258 8.20 -8.36 15.00
C ALA A 258 8.71 -8.40 13.55
N PRO A 259 9.75 -7.63 13.22
CA PRO A 259 10.20 -7.48 11.83
C PRO A 259 10.77 -8.77 11.23
N ASP A 260 11.38 -9.68 12.03
CA ASP A 260 12.05 -10.88 11.48
C ASP A 260 11.10 -11.87 10.79
N PRO A 261 9.94 -12.23 11.35
CA PRO A 261 8.97 -13.09 10.66
C PRO A 261 8.45 -12.47 9.35
N VAL A 262 8.23 -11.15 9.35
CA VAL A 262 7.80 -10.43 8.15
C VAL A 262 8.90 -10.44 7.10
N MET A 263 10.16 -10.16 7.50
CA MET A 263 11.31 -10.19 6.60
C MET A 263 11.52 -11.55 5.96
N ALA A 264 11.40 -12.63 6.74
CA ALA A 264 11.50 -13.98 6.22
C ALA A 264 10.40 -14.28 5.18
N CYS A 265 9.16 -13.85 5.46
CA CYS A 265 8.05 -14.00 4.53
C CYS A 265 8.26 -13.19 3.24
N VAL A 266 8.67 -11.91 3.35
CA VAL A 266 9.00 -11.06 2.19
C VAL A 266 10.12 -11.69 1.36
N ALA A 267 11.21 -12.15 1.99
CA ALA A 267 12.34 -12.75 1.29
C ALA A 267 11.94 -14.03 0.53
N THR A 268 11.11 -14.88 1.15
CA THR A 268 10.56 -16.08 0.49
C THR A 268 9.69 -15.70 -0.70
N SER A 269 8.77 -14.76 -0.52
CA SER A 269 7.88 -14.31 -1.59
C SER A 269 8.62 -13.70 -2.78
N LEU A 270 9.68 -12.94 -2.51
CA LEU A 270 10.55 -12.38 -3.57
C LEU A 270 11.31 -13.49 -4.31
N ALA A 271 11.81 -14.50 -3.59
CA ALA A 271 12.50 -15.64 -4.19
C ALA A 271 11.55 -16.43 -5.12
N ASP A 272 10.33 -16.70 -4.65
CA ASP A 272 9.30 -17.42 -5.41
C ASP A 272 8.89 -16.64 -6.67
N ALA A 273 8.73 -15.31 -6.55
CA ALA A 273 8.39 -14.45 -7.68
C ALA A 273 9.48 -14.41 -8.76
N LEU A 274 10.76 -14.39 -8.35
CA LEU A 274 11.90 -14.42 -9.28
C LEU A 274 12.10 -15.79 -9.93
N ALA A 275 11.62 -16.86 -9.31
CA ALA A 275 11.70 -18.23 -9.87
C ALA A 275 10.60 -18.50 -10.91
N GLN A 276 9.53 -17.69 -10.96
CA GLN A 276 8.46 -17.83 -11.93
C GLN A 276 8.92 -17.28 -13.29
N PRO A 277 8.73 -18.01 -14.38
CA PRO A 277 9.01 -17.47 -15.70
C PRO A 277 8.09 -16.26 -15.93
N VAL A 278 8.66 -15.12 -16.32
CA VAL A 278 7.89 -13.98 -16.80
C VAL A 278 7.27 -14.41 -18.13
N GLU A 279 5.97 -14.74 -18.13
CA GLU A 279 5.22 -14.85 -19.37
C GLU A 279 5.19 -13.46 -20.01
N ARG A 280 6.13 -13.21 -20.92
CA ARG A 280 6.06 -12.06 -21.84
C ARG A 280 5.06 -12.45 -22.89
N ASP A 281 3.91 -11.77 -22.97
CA ASP A 281 3.01 -11.89 -24.11
C ASP A 281 3.84 -11.66 -25.38
N PRO A 282 3.74 -12.54 -26.38
CA PRO A 282 4.44 -12.30 -27.64
C PRO A 282 3.84 -11.07 -28.32
N VAL A 283 4.69 -10.11 -28.66
CA VAL A 283 4.37 -8.90 -29.42
C VAL A 283 3.80 -9.27 -30.79
#